data_3a65b462536ce89120b6e6a290a41be2
#
_entry.id   3a65b462536ce89120b6e6a290a41be2
#
_cell.length_a   1.000
_cell.length_b   1.000
_cell.length_c   1.000
_cell.angle_alpha   90.00
_cell.angle_beta   90.00
_cell.angle_gamma   90.00
#
_symmetry.space_group_name_H-M   'P 1'
#
loop_
_entity.id
_entity.type
_entity.pdbx_description
1 polymer ?
#
loop_
_entity_poly.entity_id
_entity_poly.type
_entity_poly.pdbx_seq_one_letter_code
_entity_poly.pdbx_strand_id
1 'polypeptide(L)'
;MELSGNGADSDPLLFVYGSLKRGMANHGQLQQAAWVGRTRLDGLALYDLGPFPMAIACSEPGSAIEGELYRVNAALLEQLDRFEGAPRLYQRELHRLNSGEAVWVYVGRARQVRHMKRLSSGCWKGPAAAFSSGRPARY
;
A
#
# COMPACT_ATOMS: atom_id res chain seq x y z
N MET A 1 -21.26 19.56 -11.05
CA MET A 1 -21.20 18.99 -10.81
C MET A 1 -20.97 18.13 -10.30
N GLU A 2 -20.64 17.73 -9.98
CA GLU A 2 -20.47 16.88 -9.55
C GLU A 2 -20.54 16.13 -8.98
N LEU A 3 -20.36 15.55 -8.87
CA LEU A 3 -20.45 14.61 -8.43
C LEU A 3 -20.10 14.07 -7.52
N SER A 4 -19.89 13.88 -7.31
CA SER A 4 -19.47 13.38 -6.19
C SER A 4 -19.50 12.08 -5.80
N GLY A 5 -19.55 11.65 -4.91
CA GLY A 5 -19.58 10.33 -4.50
C GLY A 5 -18.24 9.72 -4.37
N ASN A 6 -18.19 8.45 -4.08
CA ASN A 6 -16.94 7.74 -3.93
C ASN A 6 -16.24 7.64 -5.26
N GLY A 7 -14.95 7.85 -5.23
CA GLY A 7 -14.17 7.70 -6.42
C GLY A 7 -14.32 8.80 -7.43
N ALA A 8 -14.78 9.96 -7.00
CA ALA A 8 -14.84 11.10 -7.89
C ALA A 8 -13.46 11.41 -8.44
N ASP A 9 -13.41 11.90 -9.68
CA ASP A 9 -12.12 12.17 -10.33
C ASP A 9 -11.25 13.15 -9.55
N SER A 10 -11.86 13.99 -8.73
CA SER A 10 -11.12 14.95 -7.91
C SER A 10 -10.65 14.36 -6.60
N ASP A 11 -11.11 13.18 -6.24
CA ASP A 11 -10.65 12.54 -5.01
C ASP A 11 -9.18 12.14 -5.13
N PRO A 12 -8.45 12.12 -4.02
CA PRO A 12 -7.05 11.69 -4.05
C PRO A 12 -6.87 10.26 -4.50
N LEU A 13 -5.69 9.98 -5.05
CA LEU A 13 -5.29 8.62 -5.38
C LEU A 13 -4.53 8.02 -4.21
N LEU A 14 -4.83 6.76 -3.93
CA LEU A 14 -4.10 5.96 -2.94
C LEU A 14 -3.47 4.76 -3.62
N PHE A 15 -2.17 4.58 -3.39
CA PHE A 15 -1.43 3.42 -3.89
C PHE A 15 -1.31 2.42 -2.75
N VAL A 16 -1.81 1.21 -2.95
CA VAL A 16 -1.74 0.15 -1.94
C VAL A 16 -0.93 -1.02 -2.48
N TYR A 17 -0.08 -1.58 -1.63
CA TYR A 17 0.86 -2.62 -2.08
C TYR A 17 0.86 -3.86 -1.20
N GLY A 18 0.02 -3.89 -0.18
CA GLY A 18 0.03 -4.97 0.80
C GLY A 18 -1.36 -5.52 1.09
N SER A 19 -1.71 -5.57 2.36
CA SER A 19 -2.94 -6.24 2.79
C SER A 19 -4.22 -5.56 2.33
N LEU A 20 -4.14 -4.33 1.85
CA LEU A 20 -5.30 -3.64 1.29
C LEU A 20 -5.60 -4.00 -0.16
N LYS A 21 -4.67 -4.69 -0.83
CA LYS A 21 -4.89 -5.08 -2.24
C LYS A 21 -6.03 -6.08 -2.37
N ARG A 22 -6.58 -6.17 -3.59
CA ARG A 22 -7.61 -7.18 -3.90
C ARG A 22 -7.13 -8.56 -3.52
N GLY A 23 -8.01 -9.33 -2.88
CA GLY A 23 -7.70 -10.68 -2.47
C GLY A 23 -6.90 -10.79 -1.19
N MET A 24 -6.50 -9.69 -0.60
CA MET A 24 -5.74 -9.69 0.64
C MET A 24 -6.65 -9.44 1.84
N ALA A 25 -6.12 -9.71 3.03
CA ALA A 25 -6.92 -9.79 4.25
C ALA A 25 -7.72 -8.53 4.57
N ASN A 26 -7.16 -7.36 4.24
CA ASN A 26 -7.77 -6.10 4.66
C ASN A 26 -8.38 -5.31 3.51
N HIS A 27 -8.57 -5.96 2.37
CA HIS A 27 -9.14 -5.27 1.21
C HIS A 27 -10.52 -4.65 1.51
N GLY A 28 -11.27 -5.24 2.43
CA GLY A 28 -12.58 -4.70 2.80
C GLY A 28 -12.54 -3.25 3.28
N GLN A 29 -11.39 -2.77 3.75
CA GLN A 29 -11.26 -1.38 4.15
C GLN A 29 -11.46 -0.42 2.98
N LEU A 30 -11.31 -0.91 1.74
CA LEU A 30 -11.41 -0.10 0.53
C LEU A 30 -12.74 -0.26 -0.21
N GLN A 31 -13.73 -0.89 0.41
CA GLN A 31 -14.98 -1.14 -0.31
C GLN A 31 -15.70 0.13 -0.77
N GLN A 32 -15.40 1.26 -0.13
CA GLN A 32 -15.97 2.56 -0.51
C GLN A 32 -15.12 3.29 -1.56
N ALA A 33 -14.00 2.71 -1.96
CA ALA A 33 -13.09 3.36 -2.89
C ALA A 33 -13.34 2.86 -4.31
N ALA A 34 -12.94 3.66 -5.30
CA ALA A 34 -13.08 3.28 -6.70
C ALA A 34 -11.75 2.76 -7.22
N TRP A 35 -11.79 1.59 -7.83
CA TRP A 35 -10.64 0.98 -8.48
C TRP A 35 -10.19 1.82 -9.67
N VAL A 36 -8.88 2.08 -9.76
CA VAL A 36 -8.32 2.80 -10.89
C VAL A 36 -7.46 1.88 -11.76
N GLY A 37 -6.60 1.07 -11.16
CA GLY A 37 -5.76 0.18 -11.94
C GLY A 37 -4.57 -0.33 -11.13
N ARG A 38 -3.72 -1.09 -11.80
CA ARG A 38 -2.45 -1.55 -11.25
C ARG A 38 -1.33 -0.69 -11.79
N THR A 39 -0.31 -0.48 -10.97
CA THR A 39 0.83 0.29 -11.41
C THR A 39 2.05 -0.02 -10.53
N ARG A 40 3.12 0.67 -10.83
CA ARG A 40 4.39 0.55 -10.14
C ARG A 40 4.76 1.93 -9.61
N LEU A 41 5.37 1.98 -8.44
CA LEU A 41 5.83 3.22 -7.84
C LEU A 41 7.33 3.12 -7.60
N ASP A 42 8.09 4.00 -8.24
CA ASP A 42 9.53 4.02 -8.14
C ASP A 42 9.98 4.69 -6.84
N GLY A 43 11.21 4.39 -6.43
CA GLY A 43 11.82 5.05 -5.28
C GLY A 43 11.53 4.39 -3.96
N LEU A 44 10.98 3.19 -4.00
CA LEU A 44 10.66 2.44 -2.78
C LEU A 44 11.20 1.01 -2.88
N ALA A 45 11.48 0.42 -1.73
CA ALA A 45 11.81 -1.01 -1.61
C ALA A 45 10.83 -1.64 -0.64
N LEU A 46 10.54 -2.92 -0.85
CA LEU A 46 9.51 -3.63 -0.11
C LEU A 46 10.14 -4.65 0.82
N TYR A 47 9.66 -4.70 2.05
CA TYR A 47 10.15 -5.65 3.06
C TYR A 47 8.99 -6.46 3.62
N ASP A 48 9.28 -7.71 3.94
CA ASP A 48 8.28 -8.66 4.43
C ASP A 48 8.31 -8.67 5.96
N LEU A 49 7.23 -8.24 6.58
CA LEU A 49 7.08 -8.27 8.02
C LEU A 49 6.24 -9.47 8.49
N GLY A 50 5.90 -10.35 7.55
CA GLY A 50 5.09 -11.54 7.87
C GLY A 50 3.64 -11.33 7.47
N PRO A 51 2.81 -10.86 8.39
CA PRO A 51 1.38 -10.66 8.07
C PRO A 51 1.14 -9.51 7.10
N PHE A 52 2.10 -8.61 6.96
CA PHE A 52 1.98 -7.48 6.04
C PHE A 52 3.38 -7.02 5.60
N PRO A 53 3.48 -6.29 4.49
CA PRO A 53 4.74 -5.74 4.05
C PRO A 53 4.88 -4.29 4.47
N MET A 54 6.09 -3.76 4.31
CA MET A 54 6.35 -2.35 4.58
C MET A 54 7.26 -1.80 3.48
N ALA A 55 6.87 -0.70 2.87
CA ALA A 55 7.67 -0.02 1.86
C ALA A 55 8.52 1.06 2.52
N ILE A 56 9.75 1.18 2.07
CA ILE A 56 10.73 2.12 2.61
C ILE A 56 11.35 2.89 1.47
N ALA A 57 11.62 4.17 1.67
CA ALA A 57 12.30 4.97 0.65
C ALA A 57 13.61 4.30 0.25
N CYS A 58 13.87 4.26 -1.04
CA CYS A 58 15.05 3.58 -1.58
C CYS A 58 15.53 4.31 -2.81
N SER A 59 16.78 4.77 -2.79
CA SER A 59 17.36 5.54 -3.88
C SER A 59 18.08 4.68 -4.92
N GLU A 60 18.12 3.37 -4.73
CA GLU A 60 18.77 2.49 -5.71
C GLU A 60 18.06 2.59 -7.06
N PRO A 61 18.84 2.69 -8.16
CA PRO A 61 18.24 2.70 -9.49
C PRO A 61 17.42 1.44 -9.72
N GLY A 62 16.23 1.61 -10.28
CA GLY A 62 15.35 0.48 -10.58
C GLY A 62 14.54 -0.03 -9.41
N SER A 63 14.73 0.51 -8.21
CA SER A 63 13.93 0.08 -7.08
C SER A 63 12.50 0.58 -7.23
N ALA A 64 11.54 -0.33 -7.20
CA ALA A 64 10.13 0.00 -7.37
C ALA A 64 9.28 -1.06 -6.73
N ILE A 65 8.04 -0.70 -6.43
CA ILE A 65 7.08 -1.65 -5.87
C ILE A 65 5.83 -1.66 -6.72
N GLU A 66 5.15 -2.80 -6.74
CA GLU A 66 3.91 -2.97 -7.51
C GLU A 66 2.71 -2.87 -6.60
N GLY A 67 1.65 -2.30 -7.11
CA GLY A 67 0.45 -2.15 -6.32
C GLY A 67 -0.75 -1.75 -7.13
N GLU A 68 -1.75 -1.30 -6.42
CA GLU A 68 -3.06 -0.95 -6.99
C GLU A 68 -3.42 0.46 -6.62
N LEU A 69 -4.13 1.13 -7.52
CA LEU A 69 -4.57 2.51 -7.32
C LEU A 69 -6.06 2.57 -7.07
N TYR A 70 -6.45 3.38 -6.12
CA TYR A 70 -7.84 3.64 -5.78
C TYR A 70 -8.07 5.12 -5.60
N ARG A 71 -9.25 5.60 -6.03
CA ARG A 71 -9.73 6.93 -5.63
C ARG A 71 -10.39 6.80 -4.27
N VAL A 72 -9.95 7.63 -3.32
CA VAL A 72 -10.47 7.59 -1.96
C VAL A 72 -10.81 9.01 -1.52
N ASN A 73 -11.92 9.14 -0.79
CA ASN A 73 -12.27 10.48 -0.29
C ASN A 73 -11.54 10.77 1.02
N ALA A 74 -11.65 12.00 1.48
CA ALA A 74 -10.92 12.45 2.67
C ALA A 74 -11.33 11.65 3.91
N ALA A 75 -12.59 11.31 4.04
CA ALA A 75 -13.07 10.56 5.20
C ALA A 75 -12.46 9.16 5.25
N LEU A 76 -12.36 8.51 4.09
CA LEU A 76 -11.75 7.19 4.02
C LEU A 76 -10.25 7.27 4.32
N LEU A 77 -9.57 8.30 3.83
CA LEU A 77 -8.16 8.48 4.16
C LEU A 77 -7.93 8.60 5.66
N GLU A 78 -8.80 9.32 6.35
CA GLU A 78 -8.67 9.43 7.80
C GLU A 78 -8.87 8.08 8.49
N GLN A 79 -9.83 7.30 8.01
CA GLN A 79 -10.04 5.97 8.56
C GLN A 79 -8.82 5.09 8.32
N LEU A 80 -8.23 5.16 7.14
CA LEU A 80 -7.05 4.37 6.81
C LEU A 80 -5.84 4.82 7.62
N ASP A 81 -5.70 6.12 7.88
CA ASP A 81 -4.63 6.60 8.75
C ASP A 81 -4.71 5.91 10.11
N ARG A 82 -5.89 5.79 10.67
CA ARG A 82 -6.07 5.11 11.95
C ARG A 82 -5.80 3.61 11.82
N PHE A 83 -6.29 3.00 10.76
CA PHE A 83 -6.08 1.58 10.51
C PHE A 83 -4.60 1.25 10.36
N GLU A 84 -3.85 2.10 9.67
CA GLU A 84 -2.42 1.88 9.45
C GLU A 84 -1.55 2.36 10.62
N GLY A 85 -2.16 2.93 11.63
CA GLY A 85 -1.41 3.40 12.79
C GLY A 85 -0.52 4.58 12.49
N ALA A 86 -0.95 5.45 11.59
CA ALA A 86 -0.16 6.64 11.24
C ALA A 86 -0.20 7.63 12.39
N PRO A 87 0.90 8.33 12.63
CA PRO A 87 2.18 8.24 11.94
C PRO A 87 3.20 7.28 12.58
N ARG A 88 2.78 6.50 13.56
CA ARG A 88 3.71 5.66 14.33
C ARG A 88 4.18 4.45 13.56
N LEU A 89 3.24 3.61 13.13
CA LEU A 89 3.60 2.38 12.42
C LEU A 89 3.94 2.70 10.98
N TYR A 90 3.02 3.37 10.29
CA TYR A 90 3.25 3.85 8.93
C TYR A 90 3.10 5.35 8.90
N GLN A 91 3.73 5.97 7.90
CA GLN A 91 3.51 7.37 7.58
C GLN A 91 2.82 7.44 6.24
N ARG A 92 1.85 8.31 6.09
CA ARG A 92 1.21 8.53 4.80
C ARG A 92 1.96 9.66 4.08
N GLU A 93 2.56 9.31 2.95
CA GLU A 93 3.39 10.26 2.18
C GLU A 93 2.86 10.41 0.78
N LEU A 94 3.12 11.56 0.20
CA LEU A 94 2.74 11.84 -1.18
C LEU A 94 3.92 11.53 -2.08
N HIS A 95 3.69 10.68 -3.07
CA HIS A 95 4.69 10.31 -4.06
C HIS A 95 4.13 10.55 -5.45
N ARG A 96 5.00 10.50 -6.47
CA ARG A 96 4.53 10.67 -7.84
C ARG A 96 4.80 9.43 -8.66
N LEU A 97 3.79 9.05 -9.43
CA LEU A 97 3.93 8.01 -10.43
C LEU A 97 4.74 8.55 -11.62
N ASN A 98 5.23 7.64 -12.46
CA ASN A 98 5.94 8.04 -13.67
C ASN A 98 5.06 8.88 -14.59
N SER A 99 3.75 8.68 -14.54
CA SER A 99 2.80 9.50 -15.29
C SER A 99 2.68 10.93 -14.79
N GLY A 100 3.26 11.21 -13.61
CA GLY A 100 3.20 12.54 -13.00
C GLY A 100 2.12 12.69 -11.95
N GLU A 101 1.22 11.74 -11.84
CA GLU A 101 0.13 11.82 -10.87
C GLU A 101 0.65 11.64 -9.45
N ALA A 102 0.11 12.45 -8.54
CA ALA A 102 0.45 12.34 -7.13
C ALA A 102 -0.42 11.26 -6.48
N VAL A 103 0.20 10.43 -5.65
CA VAL A 103 -0.50 9.36 -4.95
C VAL A 103 -0.08 9.35 -3.49
N TRP A 104 -1.03 9.05 -2.62
CA TRP A 104 -0.74 8.77 -1.21
C TRP A 104 -0.27 7.34 -1.08
N VAL A 105 0.69 7.10 -0.20
CA VAL A 105 1.17 5.75 0.07
C VAL A 105 1.61 5.67 1.53
N TYR A 106 1.34 4.54 2.17
CA TYR A 106 1.75 4.31 3.55
C TYR A 106 3.12 3.66 3.56
N VAL A 107 4.11 4.34 4.14
CA VAL A 107 5.49 3.87 4.15
C VAL A 107 6.00 3.80 5.58
N GLY A 108 7.03 2.99 5.79
CA GLY A 108 7.69 2.90 7.07
C GLY A 108 9.05 3.57 7.04
N ARG A 109 9.81 3.34 8.10
CA ARG A 109 11.16 3.89 8.26
C ARG A 109 12.18 2.78 8.20
N ALA A 110 13.37 3.10 7.73
CA ALA A 110 14.42 2.10 7.55
C ALA A 110 14.68 1.27 8.82
N ARG A 111 14.63 1.89 9.98
CA ARG A 111 14.89 1.18 11.24
C ARG A 111 13.85 0.09 11.54
N GLN A 112 12.65 0.23 11.01
CA GLN A 112 11.57 -0.74 11.27
C GLN A 112 11.79 -2.04 10.51
N VAL A 113 12.57 -2.00 9.43
CA VAL A 113 12.79 -3.17 8.58
C VAL A 113 14.21 -3.68 8.63
N ARG A 114 15.01 -3.21 9.61
CA ARG A 114 16.42 -3.50 9.70
C ARG A 114 16.75 -4.99 9.61
N HIS A 115 15.93 -5.82 10.22
CA HIS A 115 16.17 -7.26 10.25
C HIS A 115 15.14 -8.04 9.44
N MET A 116 14.42 -7.36 8.55
CA MET A 116 13.37 -7.98 7.76
C MET A 116 13.90 -8.34 6.38
N LYS A 117 13.25 -9.32 5.76
CA LYS A 117 13.65 -9.78 4.44
C LYS A 117 13.13 -8.82 3.38
N ARG A 118 14.03 -8.39 2.50
CA ARG A 118 13.64 -7.57 1.37
C ARG A 118 12.99 -8.44 0.30
N LEU A 119 11.90 -7.95 -0.27
CA LEU A 119 11.23 -8.60 -1.38
C LEU A 119 11.72 -7.95 -2.67
N SER A 120 12.74 -8.55 -3.28
CA SER A 120 13.38 -7.95 -4.45
C SER A 120 12.45 -7.85 -5.65
N SER A 121 11.38 -8.65 -5.68
CA SER A 121 10.39 -8.54 -6.75
C SER A 121 9.57 -7.26 -6.67
N GLY A 122 9.52 -6.62 -5.50
CA GLY A 122 8.69 -5.45 -5.29
C GLY A 122 7.20 -5.75 -5.20
N CYS A 123 6.83 -7.03 -5.09
CA CYS A 123 5.44 -7.45 -5.05
C CYS A 123 5.19 -8.34 -3.85
N TRP A 124 4.18 -7.99 -3.06
CA TRP A 124 3.81 -8.80 -1.90
C TRP A 124 2.62 -9.69 -2.26
N LYS A 125 2.77 -10.98 -2.01
CA LYS A 125 1.79 -11.99 -2.41
C LYS A 125 1.03 -12.58 -1.24
N GLY A 126 1.10 -11.95 -0.08
CA GLY A 126 0.42 -12.43 1.11
C GLY A 126 1.38 -13.10 2.07
N PRO A 127 0.89 -13.47 3.27
CA PRO A 127 1.75 -14.10 4.27
C PRO A 127 2.24 -15.46 3.79
N ALA A 128 3.57 -15.64 3.74
CA ALA A 128 4.17 -16.87 3.25
C ALA A 128 3.72 -18.09 4.05
N ALA A 129 3.60 -17.93 5.37
CA ALA A 129 3.21 -19.04 6.23
C ALA A 129 1.84 -19.61 5.90
N ALA A 130 0.94 -18.77 5.35
CA ALA A 130 -0.40 -19.21 4.97
C ALA A 130 -0.36 -20.22 3.84
N PHE A 131 0.70 -20.21 3.05
CA PHE A 131 0.82 -21.10 1.90
C PHE A 131 1.71 -22.31 2.19
N SER A 132 2.82 -22.08 2.87
CA SER A 132 3.82 -23.12 3.01
C SER A 132 3.40 -24.23 3.96
N SER A 133 2.60 -23.95 4.96
CA SER A 133 2.22 -24.95 5.96
C SER A 133 0.86 -25.56 5.71
N GLY A 134 0.08 -25.00 4.82
CA GLY A 134 -1.28 -25.45 4.60
C GLY A 134 -2.21 -25.16 5.76
N ARG A 135 -1.78 -24.36 6.71
CA ARG A 135 -2.59 -23.96 7.85
C ARG A 135 -3.04 -22.52 7.69
N PRO A 136 -4.20 -22.17 8.27
CA PRO A 136 -4.68 -20.80 8.19
C PRO A 136 -3.71 -19.84 8.87
N ALA A 137 -3.62 -18.65 8.33
CA ALA A 137 -2.85 -17.58 8.95
C ALA A 137 -3.50 -17.20 10.26
N ARG A 138 -2.69 -16.72 11.18
CA ARG A 138 -3.18 -16.35 12.47
C ARG A 138 -3.30 -14.88 12.71
N TYR A 139 -3.23 -14.12 11.74
CA TYR A 139 -3.15 -12.68 11.89
C TYR A 139 -4.48 -12.01 11.86
#